data_75487d8c221e8b56f6f752565f8a23ef
#
_entry.id   75487d8c221e8b56f6f752565f8a23ef
#
_cell.length_a   1.000
_cell.length_b   1.000
_cell.length_c   1.000
_cell.angle_alpha   90.00
_cell.angle_beta   90.00
_cell.angle_gamma   90.00
#
_symmetry.space_group_name_H-M   'P 1'
#
loop_
_entity.id
_entity.type
_entity.pdbx_description
1 polymer ?
#
loop_
_entity_poly.entity_id
_entity_poly.type
_entity_poly.pdbx_seq_one_letter_code
_entity_poly.pdbx_strand_id
1 'polypeptide(L)'
;MLKKRAKKTEFIAPEAYPRCLCVLLCYNDGDILEDVILHMLKNHHDIIVWDHGSDDETPQVLDKYNSKFIERKLVPRSVDFYELYPKMSQNLISNYIRQYDWISWPDDDEILEGPDITKTYYEHLQVVYHSRYNYIQFNNFNYWFTEKDDKTVASPIQRIKHYSIFPDCAPRIRSWRASATNIRIFNHNPPKGEKYPVNFNLKHYPMRSYDQMIRRITKDRADLQRGGMNYHYNNMKKDMSKLMLKPEQLYFDDGISDLKPYPKYNWREIYGYG
;
A
#
# COMPACT_ATOMS: atom_id res chain seq x y z
N MET A 1 1.68 8.65 66.41
CA MET A 1 1.93 9.54 65.25
C MET A 1 2.10 8.68 64.01
N LEU A 2 1.07 8.56 63.18
CA LEU A 2 1.10 7.80 61.94
C LEU A 2 1.50 8.76 60.81
N LYS A 3 2.69 8.54 60.23
CA LYS A 3 3.14 9.26 59.04
C LYS A 3 2.36 8.79 57.80
N LYS A 4 1.47 9.63 57.29
CA LYS A 4 0.82 9.44 56.00
C LYS A 4 1.91 9.47 54.89
N ARG A 5 2.16 8.34 54.23
CA ARG A 5 2.93 8.29 52.98
C ARG A 5 2.12 8.99 51.90
N ALA A 6 2.64 10.09 51.36
CA ALA A 6 2.11 10.71 50.16
C ALA A 6 2.27 9.72 48.99
N LYS A 7 1.17 9.40 48.31
CA LYS A 7 1.21 8.69 47.03
C LYS A 7 1.93 9.59 46.04
N LYS A 8 3.08 9.13 45.54
CA LYS A 8 3.68 9.71 44.32
C LYS A 8 2.67 9.53 43.19
N THR A 9 2.11 10.60 42.71
CA THR A 9 1.42 10.64 41.40
C THR A 9 2.52 10.31 40.36
N GLU A 10 2.46 9.12 39.78
CA GLU A 10 3.26 8.80 38.62
C GLU A 10 2.84 9.78 37.51
N PHE A 11 3.79 10.54 37.05
CA PHE A 11 3.64 11.38 35.88
C PHE A 11 3.58 10.43 34.69
N ILE A 12 2.38 10.11 34.21
CA ILE A 12 2.18 9.39 32.96
C ILE A 12 2.58 10.39 31.87
N ALA A 13 3.75 10.18 31.29
CA ALA A 13 4.16 10.93 30.11
C ALA A 13 3.05 10.80 29.05
N PRO A 14 2.69 11.88 28.34
CA PRO A 14 1.71 11.75 27.26
C PRO A 14 2.16 10.64 26.31
N GLU A 15 1.24 9.74 25.96
CA GLU A 15 1.54 8.64 25.03
C GLU A 15 2.19 9.21 23.77
N ALA A 16 3.42 8.79 23.51
CA ALA A 16 4.13 9.22 22.34
C ALA A 16 3.46 8.62 21.09
N TYR A 17 2.94 9.46 20.23
CA TYR A 17 2.37 9.04 18.95
C TYR A 17 3.48 8.79 17.92
N PRO A 18 3.40 7.72 17.11
CA PRO A 18 4.41 7.46 16.11
C PRO A 18 4.42 8.55 15.03
N ARG A 19 5.62 9.03 14.69
CA ARG A 19 5.82 9.82 13.50
C ARG A 19 5.91 8.88 12.30
N CYS A 20 4.96 9.00 11.39
CA CYS A 20 4.80 8.07 10.27
C CYS A 20 5.24 8.71 8.95
N LEU A 21 5.97 7.96 8.14
CA LEU A 21 6.38 8.34 6.80
C LEU A 21 5.80 7.37 5.77
N CYS A 22 5.15 7.92 4.75
CA CYS A 22 4.74 7.18 3.56
C CYS A 22 5.76 7.40 2.44
N VAL A 23 6.13 6.32 1.76
CA VAL A 23 6.99 6.33 0.57
C VAL A 23 6.17 5.85 -0.62
N LEU A 24 6.01 6.69 -1.64
CA LEU A 24 5.26 6.38 -2.85
C LEU A 24 6.19 6.41 -4.07
N LEU A 25 6.08 5.39 -4.91
CA LEU A 25 6.62 5.36 -6.27
C LEU A 25 5.46 5.31 -7.24
N CYS A 26 5.29 6.35 -8.08
CA CYS A 26 4.15 6.51 -8.96
C CYS A 26 4.53 6.32 -10.42
N TYR A 27 3.66 5.68 -11.20
CA TYR A 27 3.77 5.63 -12.65
C TYR A 27 2.42 5.39 -13.32
N ASN A 28 1.84 6.43 -13.93
CA ASN A 28 0.61 6.35 -14.73
C ASN A 28 -0.60 5.76 -13.98
N ASP A 29 -0.77 6.21 -12.74
CA ASP A 29 -1.89 5.85 -11.87
C ASP A 29 -2.63 7.12 -11.36
N GLY A 30 -2.66 8.20 -12.17
CA GLY A 30 -3.25 9.51 -11.82
C GLY A 30 -4.73 9.45 -11.46
N ASP A 31 -5.47 8.48 -11.97
CA ASP A 31 -6.88 8.28 -11.68
C ASP A 31 -7.18 7.81 -10.24
N ILE A 32 -6.18 7.25 -9.52
CA ILE A 32 -6.32 6.78 -8.13
C ILE A 32 -5.36 7.45 -7.16
N LEU A 33 -4.27 8.02 -7.64
CA LEU A 33 -3.20 8.56 -6.80
C LEU A 33 -3.69 9.59 -5.78
N GLU A 34 -4.70 10.41 -6.14
CA GLU A 34 -5.30 11.36 -5.20
C GLU A 34 -5.91 10.66 -4.00
N ASP A 35 -6.62 9.55 -4.21
CA ASP A 35 -7.24 8.76 -3.14
C ASP A 35 -6.18 8.21 -2.18
N VAL A 36 -5.05 7.71 -2.72
CA VAL A 36 -3.93 7.18 -1.92
C VAL A 36 -3.26 8.28 -1.10
N ILE A 37 -2.97 9.43 -1.72
CA ILE A 37 -2.38 10.59 -1.03
C ILE A 37 -3.28 11.04 0.12
N LEU A 38 -4.57 11.25 -0.15
CA LEU A 38 -5.54 11.69 0.86
C LEU A 38 -5.69 10.67 1.99
N HIS A 39 -5.69 9.38 1.67
CA HIS A 39 -5.73 8.31 2.65
C HIS A 39 -4.51 8.38 3.60
N MET A 40 -3.31 8.52 3.07
CA MET A 40 -2.09 8.57 3.88
C MET A 40 -2.01 9.86 4.71
N LEU A 41 -2.41 11.01 4.17
CA LEU A 41 -2.50 12.26 4.91
C LEU A 41 -3.53 12.19 6.05
N LYS A 42 -4.71 11.60 5.79
CA LYS A 42 -5.74 11.37 6.83
C LYS A 42 -5.22 10.47 7.96
N ASN A 43 -4.31 9.56 7.65
CA ASN A 43 -3.66 8.66 8.59
C ASN A 43 -2.32 9.22 9.12
N HIS A 44 -2.15 10.55 9.14
CA HIS A 44 -1.04 11.27 9.77
C HIS A 44 0.36 10.87 9.27
N HIS A 45 0.48 10.54 7.97
CA HIS A 45 1.77 10.30 7.35
C HIS A 45 2.29 11.56 6.65
N ASP A 46 3.56 11.88 6.88
CA ASP A 46 4.32 12.69 5.94
C ASP A 46 4.60 11.85 4.69
N ILE A 47 4.74 12.49 3.52
CA ILE A 47 4.83 11.75 2.26
C ILE A 47 6.10 12.13 1.49
N ILE A 48 6.86 11.11 1.08
CA ILE A 48 7.86 11.18 0.02
C ILE A 48 7.24 10.57 -1.23
N VAL A 49 7.34 11.25 -2.38
CA VAL A 49 6.84 10.74 -3.65
C VAL A 49 7.88 10.85 -4.75
N TRP A 50 8.10 9.75 -5.47
CA TRP A 50 8.89 9.70 -6.68
C TRP A 50 8.00 9.33 -7.86
N ASP A 51 7.98 10.20 -8.88
CA ASP A 51 7.28 9.96 -10.15
C ASP A 51 8.27 9.38 -11.17
N HIS A 52 7.98 8.18 -11.66
CA HIS A 52 8.81 7.50 -12.65
C HIS A 52 8.48 7.92 -14.09
N GLY A 53 8.37 9.24 -14.33
CA GLY A 53 8.15 9.79 -15.65
C GLY A 53 6.78 9.49 -16.21
N SER A 54 5.73 9.74 -15.43
CA SER A 54 4.33 9.58 -15.86
C SER A 54 3.97 10.52 -17.00
N ASP A 55 3.10 10.05 -17.90
CA ASP A 55 2.58 10.78 -19.06
C ASP A 55 1.03 10.79 -19.11
N ASP A 56 0.39 10.52 -17.96
CA ASP A 56 -1.05 10.67 -17.70
C ASP A 56 -1.34 11.87 -16.77
N GLU A 57 -2.44 11.83 -16.00
CA GLU A 57 -2.82 12.86 -15.04
C GLU A 57 -2.00 12.83 -13.73
N THR A 58 -1.10 11.87 -13.56
CA THR A 58 -0.25 11.75 -12.34
C THR A 58 0.49 13.05 -12.01
N PRO A 59 1.20 13.74 -12.96
CA PRO A 59 1.90 14.98 -12.66
C PRO A 59 0.98 16.08 -12.13
N GLN A 60 -0.25 16.22 -12.68
CA GLN A 60 -1.24 17.22 -12.25
C GLN A 60 -1.74 16.95 -10.83
N VAL A 61 -1.96 15.67 -10.48
CA VAL A 61 -2.31 15.27 -9.10
C VAL A 61 -1.15 15.62 -8.15
N LEU A 62 0.08 15.31 -8.53
CA LEU A 62 1.25 15.65 -7.72
C LEU A 62 1.45 17.16 -7.55
N ASP A 63 1.15 17.96 -8.58
CA ASP A 63 1.20 19.43 -8.50
C ASP A 63 0.17 19.97 -7.51
N LYS A 64 -1.05 19.44 -7.53
CA LYS A 64 -2.14 19.82 -6.61
C LYS A 64 -1.75 19.61 -5.15
N TYR A 65 -1.02 18.56 -4.84
CA TYR A 65 -0.60 18.21 -3.47
C TYR A 65 0.86 18.53 -3.15
N ASN A 66 1.56 19.28 -3.99
CA ASN A 66 3.00 19.52 -3.87
C ASN A 66 3.42 20.05 -2.48
N SER A 67 2.62 20.93 -1.88
CA SER A 67 2.89 21.48 -0.53
C SER A 67 2.72 20.47 0.62
N LYS A 68 2.21 19.28 0.35
CA LYS A 68 1.99 18.20 1.32
C LYS A 68 3.13 17.18 1.33
N PHE A 69 4.03 17.24 0.35
CA PHE A 69 5.16 16.32 0.27
C PHE A 69 6.39 16.91 0.95
N ILE A 70 7.10 16.09 1.72
CA ILE A 70 8.42 16.46 2.27
C ILE A 70 9.52 16.27 1.22
N GLU A 71 9.30 15.39 0.25
CA GLU A 71 10.13 15.22 -0.94
C GLU A 71 9.24 14.84 -2.13
N ARG A 72 9.47 15.51 -3.26
CA ARG A 72 8.94 15.10 -4.56
C ARG A 72 10.09 15.03 -5.55
N LYS A 73 10.17 13.93 -6.30
CA LYS A 73 11.22 13.70 -7.29
C LYS A 73 10.64 13.15 -8.58
N LEU A 74 11.02 13.78 -9.70
CA LEU A 74 10.81 13.20 -11.02
C LEU A 74 12.02 12.34 -11.39
N VAL A 75 11.79 11.10 -11.75
CA VAL A 75 12.80 10.16 -12.22
C VAL A 75 12.50 9.79 -13.67
N PRO A 76 13.44 10.00 -14.60
CA PRO A 76 13.20 9.68 -16.00
C PRO A 76 12.81 8.21 -16.20
N ARG A 77 11.88 7.95 -17.13
CA ARG A 77 11.44 6.59 -17.49
C ARG A 77 12.56 5.68 -18.00
N SER A 78 13.66 6.26 -18.46
CA SER A 78 14.87 5.52 -18.88
C SER A 78 15.61 4.84 -17.73
N VAL A 79 15.35 5.21 -16.49
CA VAL A 79 15.90 4.51 -15.32
C VAL A 79 15.12 3.20 -15.13
N ASP A 80 15.86 2.09 -14.99
CA ASP A 80 15.23 0.78 -14.79
C ASP A 80 14.40 0.78 -13.48
N PHE A 81 13.17 0.27 -13.58
CA PHE A 81 12.26 0.20 -12.43
C PHE A 81 12.86 -0.55 -11.24
N TYR A 82 13.60 -1.64 -11.50
CA TYR A 82 14.22 -2.43 -10.43
C TYR A 82 15.39 -1.71 -9.73
N GLU A 83 15.96 -0.67 -10.37
CA GLU A 83 16.97 0.18 -9.74
C GLU A 83 16.36 1.24 -8.82
N LEU A 84 15.08 1.57 -8.97
CA LEU A 84 14.43 2.63 -8.20
C LEU A 84 14.27 2.25 -6.73
N TYR A 85 13.83 1.05 -6.44
CA TYR A 85 13.61 0.63 -5.04
C TYR A 85 14.89 0.67 -4.20
N PRO A 86 16.04 0.13 -4.65
CA PRO A 86 17.29 0.31 -3.92
C PRO A 86 17.68 1.78 -3.74
N LYS A 87 17.48 2.63 -4.77
CA LYS A 87 17.77 4.07 -4.69
C LYS A 87 16.86 4.78 -3.70
N MET A 88 15.56 4.47 -3.70
CA MET A 88 14.60 5.00 -2.73
C MET A 88 14.90 4.51 -1.31
N SER A 89 15.22 3.22 -1.15
CA SER A 89 15.63 2.68 0.16
C SER A 89 16.88 3.35 0.70
N GLN A 90 17.88 3.60 -0.16
CA GLN A 90 19.09 4.34 0.22
C GLN A 90 18.77 5.78 0.62
N ASN A 91 17.91 6.47 -0.14
CA ASN A 91 17.45 7.83 0.18
C ASN A 91 16.71 7.86 1.53
N LEU A 92 15.79 6.91 1.75
CA LEU A 92 15.06 6.76 3.01
C LEU A 92 16.03 6.59 4.19
N ILE A 93 16.99 5.65 4.08
CA ILE A 93 17.94 5.33 5.15
C ILE A 93 18.85 6.55 5.44
N SER A 94 19.33 7.24 4.40
CA SER A 94 20.30 8.32 4.56
C SER A 94 19.67 9.59 5.13
N ASN A 95 18.42 9.90 4.76
CA ASN A 95 17.86 11.23 5.00
C ASN A 95 16.71 11.25 6.00
N TYR A 96 15.96 10.14 6.16
CA TYR A 96 14.66 10.18 6.86
C TYR A 96 14.54 9.20 8.02
N ILE A 97 15.18 8.04 7.99
CA ILE A 97 14.96 6.92 8.92
C ILE A 97 15.09 7.32 10.41
N ARG A 98 15.91 8.33 10.72
CA ARG A 98 16.13 8.82 12.08
C ARG A 98 15.07 9.82 12.55
N GLN A 99 14.23 10.29 11.65
CA GLN A 99 13.23 11.33 11.92
C GLN A 99 11.83 10.72 12.14
N TYR A 100 11.66 9.45 11.81
CA TYR A 100 10.38 8.76 11.86
C TYR A 100 10.47 7.49 12.70
N ASP A 101 9.34 7.08 13.24
CA ASP A 101 9.20 5.86 14.04
C ASP A 101 8.69 4.71 13.17
N TRP A 102 7.86 5.03 12.15
CA TRP A 102 7.16 4.07 11.33
C TRP A 102 7.20 4.44 9.85
N ILE A 103 7.42 3.44 9.01
CA ILE A 103 7.44 3.59 7.54
C ILE A 103 6.28 2.79 6.97
N SER A 104 5.51 3.42 6.08
CA SER A 104 4.52 2.75 5.24
C SER A 104 4.92 2.93 3.77
N TRP A 105 4.95 1.83 3.02
CA TRP A 105 5.35 1.84 1.61
C TRP A 105 4.33 1.06 0.77
N PRO A 106 3.12 1.61 0.55
CA PRO A 106 2.17 1.05 -0.39
C PRO A 106 2.62 1.29 -1.83
N ASP A 107 2.07 0.50 -2.76
CA ASP A 107 2.07 0.88 -4.18
C ASP A 107 1.06 2.04 -4.38
N ASP A 108 1.13 2.74 -5.48
CA ASP A 108 0.33 3.94 -5.78
C ASP A 108 -1.15 3.64 -6.12
N ASP A 109 -1.52 2.35 -6.08
CA ASP A 109 -2.88 1.84 -6.23
C ASP A 109 -3.35 0.99 -5.02
N GLU A 110 -2.74 1.20 -3.84
CA GLU A 110 -3.04 0.45 -2.62
C GLU A 110 -3.54 1.34 -1.48
N ILE A 111 -4.58 0.88 -0.79
CA ILE A 111 -5.13 1.49 0.44
C ILE A 111 -4.87 0.56 1.62
N LEU A 112 -4.19 1.09 2.65
CA LEU A 112 -3.84 0.35 3.85
C LEU A 112 -4.90 0.56 4.95
N GLU A 113 -5.50 -0.52 5.44
CA GLU A 113 -6.51 -0.48 6.49
C GLU A 113 -6.12 -1.39 7.66
N GLY A 114 -6.62 -1.08 8.85
CA GLY A 114 -6.50 -1.96 10.00
C GLY A 114 -7.43 -3.18 9.90
N PRO A 115 -7.34 -4.12 10.84
CA PRO A 115 -8.20 -5.30 10.87
C PRO A 115 -9.65 -4.99 11.30
N ASP A 116 -9.90 -3.86 11.95
CA ASP A 116 -11.20 -3.41 12.43
C ASP A 116 -11.56 -2.13 11.68
N ILE A 117 -12.61 -2.18 10.87
CA ILE A 117 -13.05 -1.07 10.00
C ILE A 117 -13.60 0.14 10.77
N THR A 118 -13.90 -0.01 12.06
CA THR A 118 -14.39 1.09 12.91
C THR A 118 -13.28 2.05 13.33
N LYS A 119 -12.03 1.69 13.07
CA LYS A 119 -10.83 2.47 13.41
C LYS A 119 -10.04 2.83 12.17
N THR A 120 -9.38 3.98 12.23
CA THR A 120 -8.45 4.39 11.18
C THR A 120 -7.21 3.51 11.15
N TYR A 121 -6.51 3.48 10.03
CA TYR A 121 -5.22 2.80 9.91
C TYR A 121 -4.21 3.31 10.95
N TYR A 122 -4.19 4.62 11.22
CA TYR A 122 -3.31 5.23 12.21
C TYR A 122 -3.61 4.79 13.64
N GLU A 123 -4.87 4.69 14.03
CA GLU A 123 -5.25 4.17 15.38
C GLU A 123 -4.77 2.73 15.58
N HIS A 124 -4.82 1.91 14.54
CA HIS A 124 -4.24 0.57 14.59
C HIS A 124 -2.71 0.59 14.66
N LEU A 125 -2.05 1.50 13.92
CA LEU A 125 -0.60 1.68 14.00
C LEU A 125 -0.13 2.05 15.40
N GLN A 126 -0.87 2.90 16.11
CA GLN A 126 -0.56 3.26 17.50
C GLN A 126 -0.52 2.02 18.40
N VAL A 127 -1.46 1.09 18.26
CA VAL A 127 -1.45 -0.18 19.00
C VAL A 127 -0.21 -1.00 18.70
N VAL A 128 0.16 -1.11 17.41
CA VAL A 128 1.36 -1.85 17.02
C VAL A 128 2.64 -1.14 17.48
N TYR A 129 2.67 0.19 17.44
CA TYR A 129 3.80 1.00 17.90
C TYR A 129 4.12 0.78 19.37
N HIS A 130 3.12 0.66 20.23
CA HIS A 130 3.31 0.38 21.66
C HIS A 130 3.58 -1.11 21.97
N SER A 131 3.67 -1.96 20.96
CA SER A 131 4.02 -3.37 21.08
C SER A 131 5.52 -3.62 20.84
N ARG A 132 5.97 -4.86 20.98
CA ARG A 132 7.34 -5.28 20.65
C ARG A 132 7.59 -5.56 19.16
N TYR A 133 6.53 -5.62 18.37
CA TYR A 133 6.58 -6.07 16.97
C TYR A 133 7.18 -5.01 16.04
N ASN A 134 7.77 -5.47 14.95
CA ASN A 134 8.58 -4.63 14.07
C ASN A 134 7.92 -4.35 12.73
N TYR A 135 7.00 -5.20 12.25
CA TYR A 135 6.35 -5.02 10.96
C TYR A 135 4.96 -5.63 10.91
N ILE A 136 4.19 -5.16 9.96
CA ILE A 136 2.81 -5.57 9.68
C ILE A 136 2.77 -6.28 8.33
N GLN A 137 2.10 -7.41 8.29
CA GLN A 137 1.73 -8.08 7.05
C GLN A 137 0.27 -7.79 6.74
N PHE A 138 -0.04 -7.59 5.48
CA PHE A 138 -1.37 -7.26 5.00
C PHE A 138 -1.94 -8.41 4.18
N ASN A 139 -3.20 -8.75 4.42
CA ASN A 139 -4.02 -9.55 3.54
C ASN A 139 -4.33 -8.71 2.30
N ASN A 140 -4.05 -9.23 1.11
CA ASN A 140 -4.23 -8.50 -0.13
C ASN A 140 -5.58 -8.82 -0.75
N PHE A 141 -6.45 -7.81 -0.88
CA PHE A 141 -7.77 -7.90 -1.52
C PHE A 141 -7.71 -7.12 -2.84
N ASN A 142 -7.79 -7.82 -3.98
CA ASN A 142 -7.79 -7.18 -5.29
C ASN A 142 -9.20 -6.69 -5.63
N TYR A 143 -9.35 -5.37 -5.79
CA TYR A 143 -10.59 -4.71 -6.20
C TYR A 143 -10.63 -4.60 -7.72
N TRP A 144 -11.75 -4.99 -8.31
CA TRP A 144 -11.93 -5.10 -9.74
C TRP A 144 -13.09 -4.23 -10.20
N PHE A 145 -12.86 -3.44 -11.25
CA PHE A 145 -13.97 -2.75 -11.89
C PHE A 145 -14.93 -3.75 -12.55
N THR A 146 -16.20 -3.42 -12.51
CA THR A 146 -17.28 -4.24 -13.08
C THR A 146 -18.24 -3.38 -13.91
N GLU A 147 -19.14 -4.00 -14.63
CA GLU A 147 -20.18 -3.29 -15.37
C GLU A 147 -21.18 -2.55 -14.46
N LYS A 148 -21.25 -2.93 -13.17
CA LYS A 148 -22.14 -2.32 -12.17
C LYS A 148 -21.58 -1.06 -11.53
N ASP A 149 -20.31 -0.75 -11.77
CA ASP A 149 -19.69 0.42 -11.16
C ASP A 149 -20.26 1.72 -11.75
N ASP A 150 -20.57 2.67 -10.87
CA ASP A 150 -21.05 3.98 -11.28
C ASP A 150 -19.90 4.81 -11.89
N LYS A 151 -19.86 4.87 -13.21
CA LYS A 151 -18.83 5.59 -13.98
C LYS A 151 -18.87 7.11 -13.80
N THR A 152 -19.92 7.66 -13.19
CA THR A 152 -20.01 9.11 -12.87
C THR A 152 -19.20 9.45 -11.62
N VAL A 153 -18.87 8.46 -10.79
CA VAL A 153 -18.01 8.63 -9.61
C VAL A 153 -16.55 8.57 -10.03
N ALA A 154 -15.83 9.68 -9.93
CA ALA A 154 -14.44 9.77 -10.37
C ALA A 154 -13.50 8.89 -9.56
N SER A 155 -13.63 8.88 -8.22
CA SER A 155 -12.76 8.13 -7.32
C SER A 155 -12.93 6.60 -7.48
N PRO A 156 -11.88 5.85 -7.87
CA PRO A 156 -11.91 4.40 -7.94
C PRO A 156 -12.29 3.74 -6.63
N ILE A 157 -11.78 4.22 -5.50
CA ILE A 157 -12.07 3.61 -4.19
C ILE A 157 -13.53 3.80 -3.76
N GLN A 158 -14.21 4.82 -4.29
CA GLN A 158 -15.63 5.04 -4.01
C GLN A 158 -16.54 4.20 -4.89
N ARG A 159 -16.18 3.98 -6.16
CA ARG A 159 -17.04 3.26 -7.11
C ARG A 159 -16.79 1.76 -7.17
N ILE A 160 -15.53 1.31 -7.06
CA ILE A 160 -15.17 -0.10 -7.18
C ILE A 160 -15.33 -0.78 -5.82
N LYS A 161 -16.35 -1.66 -5.72
CA LYS A 161 -16.71 -2.35 -4.48
C LYS A 161 -16.59 -3.87 -4.58
N HIS A 162 -16.30 -4.39 -5.76
CA HIS A 162 -16.15 -5.82 -5.95
C HIS A 162 -14.68 -6.23 -5.82
N TYR A 163 -14.42 -7.31 -5.07
CA TYR A 163 -13.05 -7.76 -4.82
C TYR A 163 -12.91 -9.29 -4.87
N SER A 164 -11.68 -9.74 -5.10
CA SER A 164 -11.30 -11.15 -4.99
C SER A 164 -10.21 -11.33 -3.92
N ILE A 165 -10.12 -12.58 -3.42
CA ILE A 165 -9.06 -12.99 -2.50
C ILE A 165 -8.06 -13.91 -3.23
N PHE A 166 -8.41 -14.36 -4.44
CA PHE A 166 -7.63 -15.32 -5.23
C PHE A 166 -7.90 -15.12 -6.73
N PRO A 167 -6.98 -15.46 -7.66
CA PRO A 167 -5.57 -15.80 -7.46
C PRO A 167 -4.69 -14.53 -7.31
N ASP A 168 -3.41 -14.68 -6.99
CA ASP A 168 -2.39 -13.61 -6.94
C ASP A 168 -2.57 -12.58 -5.81
N CYS A 169 -3.25 -12.97 -4.74
CA CYS A 169 -3.45 -12.13 -3.56
C CYS A 169 -2.53 -12.50 -2.40
N ALA A 170 -1.26 -12.86 -2.65
CA ALA A 170 -0.33 -13.17 -1.57
C ALA A 170 -0.23 -12.03 -0.54
N PRO A 171 -0.17 -12.33 0.76
CA PRO A 171 0.01 -11.30 1.78
C PRO A 171 1.29 -10.49 1.55
N ARG A 172 1.20 -9.17 1.74
CA ARG A 172 2.30 -8.23 1.48
C ARG A 172 2.76 -7.54 2.76
N ILE A 173 4.03 -7.19 2.82
CA ILE A 173 4.56 -6.33 3.89
C ILE A 173 4.63 -4.92 3.34
N ARG A 174 3.87 -4.01 3.95
CA ARG A 174 3.76 -2.61 3.51
C ARG A 174 4.07 -1.60 4.61
N SER A 175 4.32 -2.09 5.85
CA SER A 175 4.51 -1.18 6.96
C SER A 175 5.40 -1.78 8.04
N TRP A 176 6.35 -0.99 8.57
CA TRP A 176 7.35 -1.45 9.54
C TRP A 176 7.96 -0.31 10.37
N ARG A 177 8.56 -0.63 11.52
CA ARG A 177 9.35 0.33 12.30
C ARG A 177 10.53 0.85 11.48
N ALA A 178 10.77 2.14 11.56
CA ALA A 178 11.91 2.77 10.89
C ALA A 178 13.23 2.06 11.21
N SER A 179 13.44 1.67 12.46
CA SER A 179 14.62 0.91 12.91
C SER A 179 14.79 -0.48 12.30
N ALA A 180 13.71 -1.05 11.75
CA ALA A 180 13.72 -2.36 11.08
C ALA A 180 14.04 -2.26 9.58
N THR A 181 14.15 -1.04 9.03
CA THR A 181 14.44 -0.81 7.61
C THR A 181 15.80 -1.40 7.22
N ASN A 182 15.86 -2.02 6.06
CA ASN A 182 17.10 -2.48 5.44
C ASN A 182 17.13 -2.10 3.95
N ILE A 183 18.29 -2.08 3.33
CA ILE A 183 18.48 -1.66 1.93
C ILE A 183 17.81 -2.62 0.92
N ARG A 184 17.46 -3.83 1.35
CA ARG A 184 16.84 -4.88 0.52
C ARG A 184 15.34 -4.98 0.73
N ILE A 185 14.69 -3.99 1.37
CA ILE A 185 13.24 -3.95 1.48
C ILE A 185 12.67 -3.74 0.08
N PHE A 186 12.28 -4.85 -0.51
CA PHE A 186 11.62 -4.91 -1.79
C PHE A 186 10.57 -6.02 -1.72
N ASN A 187 9.33 -5.67 -1.99
CA ASN A 187 8.12 -6.49 -2.16
C ASN A 187 7.89 -7.74 -1.27
N HIS A 188 8.89 -8.55 -0.97
CA HIS A 188 8.70 -9.82 -0.26
C HIS A 188 9.78 -10.11 0.79
N ASN A 189 10.77 -9.23 0.94
CA ASN A 189 11.78 -9.40 1.97
C ASN A 189 11.30 -8.74 3.26
N PRO A 190 11.06 -9.51 4.33
CA PRO A 190 10.61 -8.93 5.58
C PRO A 190 11.68 -7.97 6.15
N PRO A 191 11.25 -6.88 6.80
CA PRO A 191 12.13 -6.09 7.66
C PRO A 191 12.73 -6.97 8.75
N LYS A 192 13.74 -6.44 9.45
CA LYS A 192 14.30 -7.12 10.62
C LYS A 192 13.27 -7.17 11.76
N GLY A 193 13.24 -8.28 12.49
CA GLY A 193 12.47 -8.43 13.72
C GLY A 193 11.22 -9.28 13.58
N GLU A 194 10.23 -9.05 14.44
CA GLU A 194 9.05 -9.88 14.59
C GLU A 194 7.82 -9.28 13.90
N LYS A 195 7.05 -10.14 13.23
CA LYS A 195 5.77 -9.80 12.62
C LYS A 195 4.71 -9.57 13.69
N TYR A 196 3.89 -8.52 13.54
CA TYR A 196 2.66 -8.38 14.31
C TYR A 196 1.70 -9.56 14.05
N PRO A 197 1.11 -10.18 15.09
CA PRO A 197 0.38 -11.44 14.93
C PRO A 197 -0.90 -11.33 14.10
N VAL A 198 -1.52 -10.16 14.06
CA VAL A 198 -2.73 -9.90 13.29
C VAL A 198 -2.35 -9.24 11.97
N ASN A 199 -2.79 -9.81 10.84
CA ASN A 199 -2.63 -9.17 9.55
C ASN A 199 -3.60 -7.99 9.43
N PHE A 200 -3.17 -6.93 8.77
CA PHE A 200 -4.01 -5.82 8.37
C PHE A 200 -4.63 -6.09 6.99
N ASN A 201 -5.45 -5.19 6.49
CA ASN A 201 -6.09 -5.29 5.19
C ASN A 201 -5.44 -4.32 4.20
N LEU A 202 -5.22 -4.80 2.98
CA LEU A 202 -4.72 -4.02 1.86
C LEU A 202 -5.74 -4.13 0.74
N LYS A 203 -6.35 -3.01 0.38
CA LYS A 203 -7.22 -2.90 -0.79
C LYS A 203 -6.38 -2.45 -1.98
N HIS A 204 -6.18 -3.35 -2.94
CA HIS A 204 -5.37 -3.13 -4.13
C HIS A 204 -6.28 -2.96 -5.35
N TYR A 205 -6.10 -1.88 -6.11
CA TYR A 205 -6.93 -1.48 -7.23
C TYR A 205 -6.16 -1.56 -8.56
N PRO A 206 -5.74 -2.74 -9.02
CA PRO A 206 -4.84 -2.88 -10.17
C PRO A 206 -5.51 -2.54 -11.50
N MET A 207 -6.83 -2.77 -11.62
CA MET A 207 -7.62 -2.54 -12.83
C MET A 207 -8.87 -1.75 -12.45
N ARG A 208 -8.96 -0.50 -12.94
CA ARG A 208 -9.97 0.47 -12.47
C ARG A 208 -10.97 0.90 -13.54
N SER A 209 -10.64 0.68 -14.82
CA SER A 209 -11.53 0.85 -15.96
C SER A 209 -11.02 0.02 -17.13
N TYR A 210 -11.84 -0.13 -18.17
CA TYR A 210 -11.41 -0.83 -19.38
C TYR A 210 -10.23 -0.11 -20.06
N ASP A 211 -10.31 1.21 -20.20
CA ASP A 211 -9.26 1.99 -20.86
C ASP A 211 -7.95 1.98 -20.07
N GLN A 212 -8.01 2.13 -18.74
CA GLN A 212 -6.83 2.03 -17.87
C GLN A 212 -6.21 0.63 -17.95
N MET A 213 -7.02 -0.43 -17.93
CA MET A 213 -6.57 -1.80 -18.08
C MET A 213 -5.83 -2.03 -19.41
N ILE A 214 -6.42 -1.58 -20.52
CA ILE A 214 -5.80 -1.67 -21.85
C ILE A 214 -4.47 -0.93 -21.86
N ARG A 215 -4.46 0.31 -21.43
CA ARG A 215 -3.26 1.14 -21.36
C ARG A 215 -2.17 0.48 -20.52
N ARG A 216 -2.50 0.01 -19.31
CA ARG A 216 -1.56 -0.66 -18.39
C ARG A 216 -0.91 -1.89 -19.02
N ILE A 217 -1.69 -2.72 -19.72
CA ILE A 217 -1.21 -3.95 -20.33
C ILE A 217 -0.42 -3.69 -21.62
N THR A 218 -0.87 -2.75 -22.46
CA THR A 218 -0.32 -2.58 -23.81
C THR A 218 0.79 -1.54 -23.89
N LYS A 219 0.80 -0.55 -23.00
CA LYS A 219 1.74 0.58 -22.99
C LYS A 219 2.57 0.63 -21.72
N ASP A 220 1.94 0.87 -20.58
CA ASP A 220 2.61 1.27 -19.34
C ASP A 220 3.52 0.19 -18.76
N ARG A 221 3.15 -1.07 -18.94
CA ARG A 221 3.94 -2.22 -18.48
C ARG A 221 4.55 -3.04 -19.62
N ALA A 222 4.40 -2.58 -20.87
CA ALA A 222 4.88 -3.32 -22.04
C ALA A 222 6.41 -3.43 -22.11
N ASP A 223 7.10 -2.44 -21.60
CA ASP A 223 8.56 -2.31 -21.60
C ASP A 223 9.24 -2.85 -20.32
N LEU A 224 8.48 -3.29 -19.33
CA LEU A 224 9.02 -4.02 -18.17
C LEU A 224 9.52 -5.43 -18.59
N GLN A 225 10.29 -5.49 -19.68
CA GLN A 225 10.71 -6.76 -20.29
C GLN A 225 11.78 -7.54 -19.51
N ARG A 226 12.28 -7.01 -18.40
CA ARG A 226 13.33 -7.62 -17.59
C ARG A 226 12.79 -8.08 -16.26
N GLY A 227 12.80 -9.42 -16.03
CA GLY A 227 12.39 -10.04 -14.76
C GLY A 227 10.91 -10.41 -14.68
N GLY A 228 10.56 -11.43 -13.95
CA GLY A 228 9.30 -12.18 -13.87
C GLY A 228 7.93 -11.47 -13.93
N MET A 229 7.86 -10.13 -13.85
CA MET A 229 6.59 -9.40 -13.99
C MET A 229 5.99 -9.48 -15.39
N ASN A 230 6.81 -9.69 -16.42
CA ASN A 230 6.33 -9.84 -17.79
C ASN A 230 5.43 -11.06 -18.01
N TYR A 231 5.62 -12.10 -17.21
CA TYR A 231 4.80 -13.31 -17.31
C TYR A 231 3.32 -13.02 -17.09
N HIS A 232 2.99 -12.24 -16.06
CA HIS A 232 1.61 -11.88 -15.75
C HIS A 232 0.96 -11.05 -16.87
N TYR A 233 1.62 -9.98 -17.32
CA TYR A 233 1.07 -9.11 -18.37
C TYR A 233 1.02 -9.75 -19.75
N ASN A 234 1.97 -10.59 -20.11
CA ASN A 234 1.94 -11.33 -21.38
C ASN A 234 0.83 -12.37 -21.41
N ASN A 235 0.50 -13.00 -20.29
CA ASN A 235 -0.65 -13.90 -20.22
C ASN A 235 -1.98 -13.13 -20.27
N MET A 236 -2.06 -11.96 -19.66
CA MET A 236 -3.21 -11.07 -19.75
C MET A 236 -3.46 -10.59 -21.18
N LYS A 237 -2.43 -10.25 -21.95
CA LYS A 237 -2.54 -9.87 -23.38
C LYS A 237 -3.18 -10.97 -24.24
N LYS A 238 -3.01 -12.24 -23.89
CA LYS A 238 -3.52 -13.36 -24.69
C LYS A 238 -5.03 -13.52 -24.61
N ASP A 239 -5.62 -13.13 -23.49
CA ASP A 239 -7.05 -13.26 -23.28
C ASP A 239 -7.57 -12.20 -22.31
N MET A 240 -7.82 -11.02 -22.85
CA MET A 240 -8.29 -9.86 -22.08
C MET A 240 -9.72 -10.04 -21.55
N SER A 241 -10.51 -10.96 -22.12
CA SER A 241 -11.85 -11.25 -21.62
C SER A 241 -11.84 -11.84 -20.21
N LYS A 242 -10.74 -12.50 -19.82
CA LYS A 242 -10.54 -13.01 -18.46
C LYS A 242 -10.30 -11.95 -17.41
N LEU A 243 -10.04 -10.73 -17.82
CA LEU A 243 -9.82 -9.58 -16.91
C LEU A 243 -11.12 -8.86 -16.58
N MET A 244 -12.19 -9.10 -17.36
CA MET A 244 -13.54 -8.60 -17.11
C MET A 244 -14.27 -9.59 -16.21
N LEU A 245 -14.00 -9.55 -14.92
CA LEU A 245 -14.67 -10.43 -13.96
C LEU A 245 -16.14 -9.99 -13.77
N LYS A 246 -17.04 -10.97 -13.75
CA LYS A 246 -18.45 -10.71 -13.48
C LYS A 246 -18.66 -10.49 -11.98
N PRO A 247 -19.56 -9.57 -11.58
CA PRO A 247 -19.85 -9.32 -10.17
C PRO A 247 -20.17 -10.58 -9.36
N GLU A 248 -20.83 -11.56 -9.99
CA GLU A 248 -21.23 -12.83 -9.35
C GLU A 248 -20.02 -13.74 -8.98
N GLN A 249 -18.84 -13.45 -9.54
CA GLN A 249 -17.59 -14.18 -9.27
C GLN A 249 -16.77 -13.51 -8.16
N LEU A 250 -17.24 -12.37 -7.66
CA LEU A 250 -16.52 -11.50 -6.72
C LEU A 250 -17.30 -11.37 -5.41
N TYR A 251 -16.59 -11.01 -4.36
CA TYR A 251 -17.19 -10.54 -3.12
C TYR A 251 -17.53 -9.05 -3.26
N PHE A 252 -18.45 -8.58 -2.42
CA PHE A 252 -18.86 -7.18 -2.39
C PHE A 252 -18.46 -6.55 -1.05
N ASP A 253 -17.82 -5.38 -1.10
CA ASP A 253 -17.48 -4.54 0.04
C ASP A 253 -18.57 -3.48 0.22
N ASP A 254 -19.40 -3.62 1.24
CA ASP A 254 -20.45 -2.67 1.59
C ASP A 254 -19.93 -1.48 2.41
N GLY A 255 -18.66 -1.51 2.81
CA GLY A 255 -18.01 -0.49 3.64
C GLY A 255 -18.47 -0.49 5.11
N ILE A 256 -19.26 -1.48 5.53
CA ILE A 256 -19.83 -1.57 6.88
C ILE A 256 -19.43 -2.90 7.54
N SER A 257 -19.47 -3.98 6.76
CA SER A 257 -19.13 -5.33 7.22
C SER A 257 -17.65 -5.62 7.04
N ASP A 258 -17.10 -6.50 7.88
CA ASP A 258 -15.75 -6.99 7.69
C ASP A 258 -15.60 -7.69 6.33
N LEU A 259 -14.45 -7.50 5.71
CA LEU A 259 -14.10 -8.24 4.49
C LEU A 259 -14.12 -9.75 4.76
N LYS A 260 -14.37 -10.55 3.73
CA LYS A 260 -14.38 -12.02 3.87
C LYS A 260 -13.08 -12.51 4.50
N PRO A 261 -13.16 -13.52 5.39
CA PRO A 261 -11.97 -14.06 6.04
C PRO A 261 -10.92 -14.47 5.02
N TYR A 262 -9.71 -13.97 5.22
CA TYR A 262 -8.59 -14.29 4.33
C TYR A 262 -8.19 -15.75 4.56
N PRO A 263 -8.14 -16.57 3.51
CA PRO A 263 -7.87 -17.99 3.67
C PRO A 263 -6.42 -18.20 4.15
N LYS A 264 -6.25 -19.22 5.01
CA LYS A 264 -4.93 -19.68 5.43
C LYS A 264 -4.35 -20.58 4.33
N TYR A 265 -3.74 -19.99 3.33
CA TYR A 265 -3.05 -20.73 2.27
C TYR A 265 -1.61 -21.05 2.66
N ASN A 266 -1.16 -22.22 2.27
CA ASN A 266 0.27 -22.47 2.17
C ASN A 266 0.78 -21.95 0.84
N TRP A 267 1.22 -20.69 0.85
CA TRP A 267 1.69 -19.99 -0.35
C TRP A 267 2.87 -20.70 -1.04
N ARG A 268 3.65 -21.48 -0.30
CA ARG A 268 4.73 -22.30 -0.87
C ARG A 268 4.19 -23.40 -1.80
N GLU A 269 3.07 -24.02 -1.45
CA GLU A 269 2.42 -25.03 -2.28
C GLU A 269 1.80 -24.41 -3.55
N ILE A 270 1.26 -23.19 -3.46
CA ILE A 270 0.59 -22.53 -4.58
C ILE A 270 1.59 -22.00 -5.61
N TYR A 271 2.72 -21.41 -5.17
CA TYR A 271 3.70 -20.79 -6.07
C TYR A 271 4.94 -21.65 -6.32
N GLY A 272 5.01 -22.89 -5.79
CA GLY A 272 6.10 -23.81 -6.06
C GLY A 272 7.48 -23.35 -5.51
N TYR A 273 7.48 -22.45 -4.53
CA TYR A 273 8.72 -22.11 -3.83
C TYR A 273 9.05 -23.22 -2.82
N GLY A 274 9.81 -24.22 -3.30
CA GLY A 274 10.42 -25.27 -2.51
C GLY A 274 11.77 -24.84 -1.94
#